data_e28e56992d0dbe1ad9c9c001db6aac9d
#
_entry.id   e28e56992d0dbe1ad9c9c001db6aac9d
#
_cell.length_a   1.000
_cell.length_b   1.000
_cell.length_c   1.000
_cell.angle_alpha   90.00
_cell.angle_beta   90.00
_cell.angle_gamma   90.00
#
_symmetry.space_group_name_H-M   'P 1'
#
loop_
_entity.id
_entity.type
_entity.pdbx_description
1 polymer ?
#
loop_
_entity_poly.entity_id
_entity_poly.type
_entity_poly.pdbx_seq_one_letter_code
_entity_poly.pdbx_strand_id
1 'polypeptide(L)'
;MLRAEAPATHRTKGQNLNLEGEKSVAIGELTAGNGWQEVKFGKTVAGHYFCLEALSAQDGKDNAAVAEFYLLDENGKPLPRQHWKIEYADSESTSWGNFTADKIYDLQESTYWSTRDGDKYPHRFVINLGEDVKVSGFRYLPRAEESYPGMIKKYKAYVKSTPFNF
;
A
#
# COMPACT_ATOMS: atom_id res chain seq x y z
N MET A 1 -4.03 17.43 -22.65
CA MET A 1 -3.48 16.98 -22.46
C MET A 1 -3.20 16.28 -21.86
N LEU A 2 -3.02 15.96 -21.83
CA LEU A 2 -2.68 15.31 -21.22
C LEU A 2 -2.02 15.30 -20.34
N ARG A 3 -2.14 15.25 -19.83
CA ARG A 3 -1.57 15.21 -18.96
C ARG A 3 -0.71 14.41 -18.86
N ALA A 4 -0.18 14.83 -18.79
CA ALA A 4 0.77 14.05 -18.75
C ALA A 4 0.63 13.20 -17.72
N GLU A 5 0.53 12.39 -17.85
CA GLU A 5 0.56 11.69 -16.99
C GLU A 5 1.61 11.82 -16.30
N ALA A 6 1.42 12.05 -15.42
CA ALA A 6 2.38 12.10 -14.54
C ALA A 6 3.30 11.11 -14.84
N PRO A 7 4.42 11.47 -15.00
CA PRO A 7 5.37 10.57 -15.27
C PRO A 7 5.28 9.54 -14.28
N ALA A 8 5.33 8.48 -14.69
CA ALA A 8 5.34 7.43 -13.88
C ALA A 8 6.43 7.62 -12.92
N THR A 9 6.10 8.09 -11.79
CA THR A 9 7.03 8.11 -10.70
C THR A 9 7.13 6.72 -10.11
N HIS A 10 6.41 5.75 -10.65
CA HIS A 10 6.41 4.38 -10.15
C HIS A 10 6.12 3.42 -11.30
N ARG A 11 6.42 2.16 -11.05
CA ARG A 11 6.25 1.11 -12.05
C ARG A 11 4.91 0.43 -11.88
N THR A 12 4.31 0.04 -13.00
CA THR A 12 3.07 -0.71 -13.01
C THR A 12 3.27 -1.96 -13.87
N LYS A 13 2.26 -2.35 -14.64
CA LYS A 13 2.37 -3.57 -15.42
C LYS A 13 3.60 -3.56 -16.32
N GLY A 14 4.11 -4.71 -16.60
CA GLY A 14 5.33 -4.88 -17.37
C GLY A 14 6.58 -4.85 -16.52
N GLN A 15 6.45 -4.44 -15.28
CA GLN A 15 7.56 -4.39 -14.33
C GLN A 15 7.10 -5.18 -13.12
N ASN A 16 7.50 -6.43 -13.03
CA ASN A 16 7.06 -7.31 -11.97
C ASN A 16 7.94 -7.22 -10.75
N LEU A 17 7.35 -6.86 -9.64
CA LEU A 17 8.03 -6.89 -8.35
C LEU A 17 8.37 -8.34 -8.01
N ASN A 18 9.61 -8.58 -7.62
CA ASN A 18 10.09 -9.90 -7.24
C ASN A 18 10.38 -9.92 -5.75
N LEU A 19 9.53 -10.61 -4.99
CA LEU A 19 9.70 -10.73 -3.55
C LEU A 19 10.37 -12.03 -3.12
N GLU A 20 10.89 -12.80 -4.08
CA GLU A 20 11.54 -14.05 -3.78
C GLU A 20 12.74 -13.80 -2.87
N GLY A 21 12.83 -14.56 -1.78
CA GLY A 21 13.91 -14.40 -0.82
C GLY A 21 13.71 -13.31 0.21
N GLU A 22 12.68 -12.48 0.04
CA GLU A 22 12.41 -11.43 1.00
C GLU A 22 11.66 -11.98 2.20
N LYS A 23 11.98 -11.46 3.38
CA LYS A 23 11.31 -11.88 4.60
C LYS A 23 10.29 -10.82 4.99
N SER A 24 9.06 -11.24 5.18
CA SER A 24 8.03 -10.32 5.65
C SER A 24 8.28 -9.95 7.11
N VAL A 25 7.93 -8.72 7.45
CA VAL A 25 8.00 -8.25 8.85
C VAL A 25 6.67 -8.48 9.56
N ALA A 26 5.61 -8.72 8.80
CA ALA A 26 4.30 -9.05 9.35
C ALA A 26 3.50 -9.84 8.32
N ILE A 27 2.70 -10.76 8.82
CA ILE A 27 1.75 -11.56 8.06
C ILE A 27 0.49 -11.61 8.90
N GLY A 28 -0.68 -11.37 8.30
CA GLY A 28 -1.90 -11.44 9.08
C GLY A 28 -3.15 -11.19 8.26
N GLU A 29 -4.21 -10.93 8.98
CA GLU A 29 -5.51 -10.62 8.40
C GLU A 29 -6.04 -9.35 9.04
N LEU A 30 -6.61 -8.48 8.20
CA LEU A 30 -7.35 -7.31 8.66
C LEU A 30 -8.80 -7.72 8.86
N THR A 31 -9.51 -6.99 9.72
CA THR A 31 -10.93 -7.26 9.98
C THR A 31 -11.78 -6.38 9.08
N ALA A 32 -13.01 -6.84 8.81
CA ALA A 32 -13.95 -6.03 8.04
C ALA A 32 -14.42 -4.84 8.88
N GLY A 33 -14.62 -3.71 8.22
CA GLY A 33 -15.08 -2.48 8.88
C GLY A 33 -14.52 -1.28 8.15
N ASN A 34 -15.19 -0.14 8.27
CA ASN A 34 -14.81 1.07 7.53
C ASN A 34 -13.85 1.99 8.27
N GLY A 35 -13.44 1.63 9.47
CA GLY A 35 -12.57 2.48 10.28
C GLY A 35 -11.10 2.16 10.08
N TRP A 36 -10.28 2.97 10.72
CA TRP A 36 -8.85 2.76 10.77
C TRP A 36 -8.52 1.44 11.46
N GLN A 37 -7.54 0.74 10.90
CA GLN A 37 -7.00 -0.46 11.51
C GLN A 37 -5.50 -0.30 11.68
N GLU A 38 -5.01 -0.79 12.81
CA GLU A 38 -3.59 -0.69 13.13
C GLU A 38 -3.01 -2.09 13.26
N VAL A 39 -1.85 -2.28 12.65
CA VAL A 39 -1.10 -3.52 12.72
C VAL A 39 0.26 -3.22 13.34
N LYS A 40 0.60 -3.99 14.37
CA LYS A 40 1.93 -3.87 15.00
C LYS A 40 2.75 -5.08 14.60
N PHE A 41 4.01 -4.83 14.24
CA PHE A 41 4.90 -5.91 13.80
C PHE A 41 5.41 -6.75 14.99
N GLY A 42 5.29 -6.24 16.22
CA GLY A 42 5.88 -6.89 17.37
C GLY A 42 7.38 -6.66 17.49
N LYS A 43 7.93 -5.82 16.63
CA LYS A 43 9.34 -5.45 16.61
C LYS A 43 9.49 -4.18 15.83
N THR A 44 10.64 -3.51 15.97
CA THR A 44 10.98 -2.33 15.20
C THR A 44 12.01 -2.73 14.15
N VAL A 45 11.79 -2.33 12.91
CA VAL A 45 12.66 -2.68 11.79
C VAL A 45 13.12 -1.40 11.12
N ALA A 46 14.41 -1.27 10.86
CA ALA A 46 14.93 -0.11 10.14
C ALA A 46 14.81 -0.36 8.64
N GLY A 47 14.47 0.68 7.89
CA GLY A 47 14.39 0.56 6.45
C GLY A 47 14.16 1.87 5.73
N HIS A 48 14.22 1.79 4.42
CA HIS A 48 14.08 2.91 3.50
C HIS A 48 12.95 2.64 2.51
N TYR A 49 12.54 1.37 2.39
CA TYR A 49 11.51 0.91 1.45
C TYR A 49 10.51 0.04 2.18
N PHE A 50 9.25 0.25 1.86
CA PHE A 50 8.15 -0.53 2.42
C PHE A 50 7.31 -1.13 1.29
N CYS A 51 6.89 -2.37 1.46
CA CYS A 51 5.97 -3.02 0.51
C CYS A 51 4.81 -3.61 1.29
N LEU A 52 3.59 -3.29 0.84
CA LEU A 52 2.41 -4.03 1.29
C LEU A 52 2.01 -4.98 0.17
N GLU A 53 1.88 -6.25 0.53
CA GLU A 53 1.37 -7.27 -0.39
C GLU A 53 0.00 -7.70 0.12
N ALA A 54 -1.03 -7.30 -0.60
CA ALA A 54 -2.39 -7.70 -0.29
C ALA A 54 -2.67 -9.01 -1.00
N LEU A 55 -3.22 -9.98 -0.28
CA LEU A 55 -3.38 -11.34 -0.77
C LEU A 55 -4.84 -11.72 -1.02
N SER A 56 -5.78 -11.04 -0.38
CA SER A 56 -7.21 -11.28 -0.60
C SER A 56 -8.02 -10.09 -0.10
N ALA A 57 -9.29 -10.03 -0.53
CA ALA A 57 -10.21 -8.99 -0.10
C ALA A 57 -11.28 -9.56 0.82
N GLN A 58 -11.87 -8.71 1.65
CA GLN A 58 -12.93 -9.10 2.58
C GLN A 58 -14.16 -9.65 1.84
N ASP A 59 -14.46 -9.09 0.67
CA ASP A 59 -15.62 -9.52 -0.11
C ASP A 59 -15.32 -10.69 -1.05
N GLY A 60 -14.08 -11.20 -1.03
CA GLY A 60 -13.69 -12.33 -1.88
C GLY A 60 -13.50 -11.97 -3.34
N LYS A 61 -13.57 -10.70 -3.70
CA LYS A 61 -13.42 -10.26 -5.08
C LYS A 61 -11.97 -9.88 -5.38
N ASP A 62 -11.72 -9.31 -6.54
CA ASP A 62 -10.36 -9.14 -7.05
C ASP A 62 -9.72 -7.81 -6.75
N ASN A 63 -10.47 -6.79 -6.36
CA ASN A 63 -9.94 -5.46 -6.17
C ASN A 63 -9.26 -5.27 -4.81
N ALA A 64 -8.28 -4.37 -4.79
CA ALA A 64 -7.72 -3.84 -3.55
C ALA A 64 -7.83 -2.32 -3.59
N ALA A 65 -8.11 -1.71 -2.45
CA ALA A 65 -8.21 -0.26 -2.34
C ALA A 65 -7.71 0.20 -0.97
N VAL A 66 -7.10 1.38 -0.94
CA VAL A 66 -6.59 1.98 0.29
C VAL A 66 -6.87 3.47 0.22
N ALA A 67 -7.60 4.00 1.21
CA ALA A 67 -7.88 5.43 1.27
C ALA A 67 -6.70 6.21 1.87
N GLU A 68 -6.16 5.73 2.97
CA GLU A 68 -5.01 6.36 3.62
C GLU A 68 -4.16 5.30 4.30
N PHE A 69 -2.86 5.57 4.39
CA PHE A 69 -1.91 4.62 4.93
C PHE A 69 -0.82 5.36 5.70
N TYR A 70 -0.52 4.88 6.89
CA TYR A 70 0.58 5.40 7.69
C TYR A 70 1.50 4.27 8.10
N LEU A 71 2.77 4.57 8.23
CA LEU A 71 3.71 3.70 8.95
C LEU A 71 3.91 4.29 10.35
N LEU A 72 4.16 3.42 11.31
CA LEU A 72 4.34 3.82 12.70
C LEU A 72 5.82 3.76 13.07
N ASP A 73 6.26 4.75 13.83
CA ASP A 73 7.64 4.81 14.29
C ASP A 73 7.87 3.86 15.46
N GLU A 74 9.07 3.91 16.05
CA GLU A 74 9.41 2.99 17.15
C GLU A 74 8.55 3.21 18.39
N ASN A 75 7.89 4.36 18.50
CA ASN A 75 6.98 4.65 19.61
C ASN A 75 5.52 4.43 19.26
N GLY A 76 5.24 3.88 18.07
CA GLY A 76 3.89 3.60 17.63
C GLY A 76 3.14 4.82 17.10
N LYS A 77 3.86 5.89 16.77
CA LYS A 77 3.25 7.12 16.25
C LYS A 77 3.45 7.21 14.75
N PRO A 78 2.54 7.87 14.02
CA PRO A 78 2.68 7.98 12.57
C PRO A 78 3.97 8.68 12.17
N LEU A 79 4.67 8.10 11.22
CA LEU A 79 5.84 8.70 10.59
C LEU A 79 5.39 9.81 9.64
N PRO A 80 6.19 10.89 9.50
CA PRO A 80 5.92 11.90 8.46
C PRO A 80 5.96 11.25 7.08
N ARG A 81 5.14 11.75 6.16
CA ARG A 81 5.00 11.17 4.83
C ARG A 81 5.41 12.11 3.71
N GLN A 82 5.99 13.26 4.03
CA GLN A 82 6.30 14.29 3.03
C GLN A 82 7.38 13.86 2.04
N HIS A 83 8.20 12.88 2.39
CA HIS A 83 9.27 12.40 1.52
C HIS A 83 8.92 11.08 0.82
N TRP A 84 7.71 10.58 1.01
CA TRP A 84 7.31 9.32 0.40
C TRP A 84 7.14 9.46 -1.11
N LYS A 85 7.51 8.41 -1.82
CA LYS A 85 7.23 8.29 -3.25
C LYS A 85 6.80 6.86 -3.53
N ILE A 86 5.78 6.70 -4.34
CA ILE A 86 5.40 5.38 -4.81
C ILE A 86 6.42 4.93 -5.84
N GLU A 87 7.06 3.78 -5.59
CA GLU A 87 7.99 3.19 -6.54
C GLU A 87 7.31 2.18 -7.44
N TYR A 88 6.24 1.57 -6.96
CA TYR A 88 5.56 0.51 -7.69
C TYR A 88 4.15 0.36 -7.20
N ALA A 89 3.24 0.10 -8.11
CA ALA A 89 1.91 -0.41 -7.83
C ALA A 89 1.59 -1.37 -8.97
N ASP A 90 1.14 -2.58 -8.65
CA ASP A 90 0.89 -3.57 -9.70
C ASP A 90 -0.32 -3.20 -10.56
N SER A 91 -1.24 -2.42 -10.04
CA SER A 91 -2.48 -2.09 -10.73
C SER A 91 -3.03 -0.78 -10.19
N GLU A 92 -3.50 0.06 -11.10
CA GLU A 92 -4.12 1.35 -10.75
C GLU A 92 -5.28 1.61 -11.70
N SER A 93 -6.44 1.94 -11.14
CA SER A 93 -7.62 2.22 -11.94
C SER A 93 -7.62 3.68 -12.36
N THR A 94 -7.61 3.94 -13.67
CA THR A 94 -7.60 5.30 -14.19
C THR A 94 -8.65 5.53 -15.28
N SER A 95 -9.46 4.50 -15.60
CA SER A 95 -10.38 4.60 -16.73
C SER A 95 -11.62 5.45 -16.44
N TRP A 96 -12.03 5.56 -15.19
CA TRP A 96 -13.22 6.32 -14.81
C TRP A 96 -12.97 7.27 -13.64
N GLY A 97 -11.71 7.44 -13.26
CA GLY A 97 -11.28 8.32 -12.20
C GLY A 97 -9.79 8.20 -12.03
N ASN A 98 -9.24 8.87 -11.05
CA ASN A 98 -7.81 8.84 -10.81
C ASN A 98 -7.53 8.17 -9.47
N PHE A 99 -7.39 6.85 -9.49
CA PHE A 99 -7.22 6.04 -8.28
C PHE A 99 -5.80 5.49 -8.18
N THR A 100 -4.83 6.37 -8.38
CA THR A 100 -3.42 6.00 -8.35
C THR A 100 -2.92 5.81 -6.91
N ALA A 101 -1.80 5.10 -6.77
CA ALA A 101 -1.31 4.69 -5.46
C ALA A 101 -0.88 5.85 -4.58
N ASP A 102 -0.51 6.98 -5.15
CA ASP A 102 -0.14 8.15 -4.37
C ASP A 102 -1.31 8.72 -3.55
N LYS A 103 -2.54 8.29 -3.81
CA LYS A 103 -3.69 8.71 -3.02
C LYS A 103 -3.63 8.21 -1.58
N ILE A 104 -2.81 7.20 -1.29
CA ILE A 104 -2.76 6.63 0.06
C ILE A 104 -2.09 7.57 1.06
N TYR A 105 -1.42 8.63 0.60
CA TYR A 105 -0.80 9.60 1.50
C TYR A 105 -1.07 11.06 1.10
N ASP A 106 -2.23 11.33 0.52
CA ASP A 106 -2.60 12.67 0.08
C ASP A 106 -3.35 13.48 1.14
N LEU A 107 -3.48 12.94 2.35
CA LEU A 107 -4.16 13.58 3.48
C LEU A 107 -5.66 13.75 3.28
N GLN A 108 -6.25 13.01 2.33
CA GLN A 108 -7.69 13.07 2.07
C GLN A 108 -8.27 11.68 2.18
N GLU A 109 -9.20 11.50 3.12
CA GLU A 109 -9.80 10.18 3.32
C GLU A 109 -10.84 9.83 2.25
N SER A 110 -11.24 10.81 1.45
CA SER A 110 -12.25 10.60 0.40
C SER A 110 -11.63 10.13 -0.91
N THR A 111 -10.32 10.23 -1.06
CA THR A 111 -9.63 9.69 -2.24
C THR A 111 -8.97 8.37 -1.87
N TYR A 112 -8.66 7.54 -2.87
CA TYR A 112 -8.08 6.23 -2.58
C TYR A 112 -7.37 5.67 -3.79
N TRP A 113 -6.44 4.76 -3.52
CA TRP A 113 -5.88 3.87 -4.53
C TRP A 113 -6.86 2.74 -4.74
N SER A 114 -7.06 2.36 -5.98
CA SER A 114 -7.85 1.19 -6.33
C SER A 114 -7.24 0.49 -7.52
N THR A 115 -7.22 -0.82 -7.48
CA THR A 115 -6.75 -1.64 -8.61
C THR A 115 -7.79 -1.65 -9.72
N ARG A 116 -7.35 -2.00 -10.93
CA ARG A 116 -8.26 -2.10 -12.07
C ARG A 116 -9.15 -3.32 -11.92
N ASP A 117 -10.38 -3.18 -12.41
CA ASP A 117 -11.30 -4.29 -12.41
C ASP A 117 -10.73 -5.43 -13.25
N GLY A 118 -10.82 -6.63 -12.74
CA GLY A 118 -10.33 -7.82 -13.42
C GLY A 118 -8.90 -8.21 -13.11
N ASP A 119 -8.10 -7.30 -12.57
CA ASP A 119 -6.73 -7.66 -12.15
C ASP A 119 -6.82 -8.48 -10.86
N LYS A 120 -6.18 -9.63 -10.86
CA LYS A 120 -6.28 -10.59 -9.76
C LYS A 120 -5.24 -10.34 -8.68
N TYR A 121 -5.54 -10.80 -7.47
CA TYR A 121 -4.56 -10.82 -6.39
C TYR A 121 -3.38 -11.72 -6.76
N PRO A 122 -2.19 -11.44 -6.22
CA PRO A 122 -1.90 -10.44 -5.17
C PRO A 122 -1.75 -9.04 -5.74
N HIS A 123 -2.02 -8.04 -4.90
CA HIS A 123 -1.82 -6.63 -5.26
C HIS A 123 -0.78 -6.03 -4.33
N ARG A 124 0.11 -5.23 -4.88
CA ARG A 124 1.25 -4.72 -4.11
C ARG A 124 1.50 -3.26 -4.43
N PHE A 125 1.92 -2.52 -3.41
CA PHE A 125 2.56 -1.23 -3.66
C PHE A 125 3.87 -1.17 -2.89
N VAL A 126 4.81 -0.39 -3.43
CA VAL A 126 6.11 -0.15 -2.80
C VAL A 126 6.27 1.34 -2.63
N ILE A 127 6.67 1.73 -1.43
CA ILE A 127 6.94 3.12 -1.09
C ILE A 127 8.44 3.29 -0.86
N ASN A 128 9.02 4.28 -1.51
CA ASN A 128 10.33 4.79 -1.14
C ASN A 128 10.08 5.83 -0.06
N LEU A 129 10.58 5.60 1.15
CA LEU A 129 10.29 6.45 2.29
C LEU A 129 11.09 7.75 2.27
N GLY A 130 12.09 7.85 1.39
CA GLY A 130 12.88 9.06 1.22
C GLY A 130 14.00 9.21 2.22
N GLU A 131 14.03 8.39 3.25
CA GLU A 131 15.03 8.42 4.31
C GLU A 131 14.99 7.10 5.07
N ASP A 132 16.03 6.83 5.80
CA ASP A 132 16.07 5.65 6.67
C ASP A 132 15.23 5.93 7.91
N VAL A 133 14.30 5.04 8.22
CA VAL A 133 13.42 5.21 9.36
C VAL A 133 13.28 3.88 10.10
N LYS A 134 12.76 3.97 11.33
CA LYS A 134 12.43 2.79 12.12
C LYS A 134 10.93 2.62 12.09
N VAL A 135 10.48 1.42 11.75
CA VAL A 135 9.06 1.13 11.51
C VAL A 135 8.62 0.02 12.45
N SER A 136 7.53 0.23 13.17
CA SER A 136 6.99 -0.77 14.11
C SER A 136 5.62 -1.28 13.70
N GLY A 137 5.00 -0.72 12.67
CA GLY A 137 3.67 -1.14 12.25
C GLY A 137 3.10 -0.23 11.20
N PHE A 138 1.82 -0.41 10.89
CA PHE A 138 1.13 0.47 9.95
C PHE A 138 -0.32 0.70 10.36
N ARG A 139 -0.92 1.75 9.80
CA ARG A 139 -2.35 2.01 9.88
C ARG A 139 -2.94 2.05 8.50
N TYR A 140 -4.08 1.43 8.35
CA TYR A 140 -4.77 1.27 7.07
C TYR A 140 -6.19 1.81 7.21
N LEU A 141 -6.59 2.66 6.26
CA LEU A 141 -7.98 3.11 6.15
C LEU A 141 -8.53 2.59 4.83
N PRO A 142 -9.57 1.76 4.86
CA PRO A 142 -10.20 1.29 3.61
C PRO A 142 -11.04 2.41 2.98
N ARG A 143 -11.37 2.25 1.71
CA ARG A 143 -12.28 3.20 1.09
C ARG A 143 -13.65 3.07 1.75
N ALA A 144 -14.32 4.21 1.90
CA ALA A 144 -15.52 4.29 2.72
C ALA A 144 -16.77 3.95 1.90
N GLU A 145 -17.08 2.65 1.79
CA GLU A 145 -18.30 2.18 1.13
C GLU A 145 -18.84 0.97 1.85
N GLU A 146 -20.15 0.83 1.84
CA GLU A 146 -20.80 -0.18 2.66
C GLU A 146 -20.46 -1.61 2.29
N SER A 147 -20.26 -1.87 1.01
CA SER A 147 -19.96 -3.24 0.57
C SER A 147 -18.49 -3.60 0.70
N TYR A 148 -17.70 -2.72 1.29
CA TYR A 148 -16.27 -2.89 1.49
C TYR A 148 -15.51 -3.23 0.20
N PRO A 149 -15.74 -2.50 -0.91
CA PRO A 149 -15.07 -2.84 -2.16
C PRO A 149 -13.58 -2.63 -2.05
N GLY A 150 -12.82 -3.69 -2.33
CA GLY A 150 -11.37 -3.62 -2.28
C GLY A 150 -10.78 -3.62 -0.88
N MET A 151 -11.58 -3.84 0.16
CA MET A 151 -11.04 -3.89 1.51
C MET A 151 -10.16 -5.12 1.65
N ILE A 152 -8.91 -4.91 2.04
CA ILE A 152 -7.91 -5.96 2.12
C ILE A 152 -8.19 -6.87 3.30
N LYS A 153 -7.99 -8.18 3.12
CA LYS A 153 -8.12 -9.15 4.19
C LYS A 153 -6.76 -9.69 4.59
N LYS A 154 -6.19 -10.56 3.78
CA LYS A 154 -4.88 -11.14 4.10
C LYS A 154 -3.78 -10.29 3.49
N TYR A 155 -2.68 -10.17 4.22
CA TYR A 155 -1.56 -9.34 3.79
C TYR A 155 -0.23 -9.87 4.29
N LYS A 156 0.84 -9.41 3.62
CA LYS A 156 2.20 -9.46 4.13
C LYS A 156 2.79 -8.08 4.00
N ALA A 157 3.64 -7.71 4.94
CA ALA A 157 4.33 -6.42 4.91
C ALA A 157 5.84 -6.66 4.92
N TYR A 158 6.56 -5.80 4.19
CA TYR A 158 8.02 -5.91 4.04
C TYR A 158 8.64 -4.55 4.26
N VAL A 159 9.76 -4.53 4.98
CA VAL A 159 10.57 -3.32 5.19
C VAL A 159 12.01 -3.69 4.94
N LYS A 160 12.72 -2.91 4.13
CA LYS A 160 14.14 -3.19 3.90
C LYS A 160 14.90 -1.91 3.60
N SER A 161 16.21 -1.97 3.78
CA SER A 161 17.07 -0.80 3.62
C SER A 161 17.47 -0.53 2.18
N THR A 162 17.39 -1.54 1.33
CA THR A 162 17.75 -1.44 -0.09
C THR A 162 16.52 -1.61 -0.95
N PRO A 163 16.55 -1.17 -2.23
CA PRO A 163 15.38 -1.33 -3.09
C PRO A 163 14.95 -2.78 -3.26
N PHE A 164 13.66 -2.97 -3.46
CA PHE A 164 13.13 -4.28 -3.83
C PHE A 164 13.54 -4.61 -5.27
N ASN A 165 13.56 -5.89 -5.60
CA ASN A 165 13.95 -6.37 -6.92
C ASN A 165 12.78 -6.38 -7.89
N PHE A 166 13.10 -6.20 -9.17
CA PHE A 166 12.12 -6.26 -10.26
C PHE A 166 12.60 -7.17 -11.37
#